data_8fd869b854925b227e51058dcd9b051a
#
_entry.id   8fd869b854925b227e51058dcd9b051a
#
_cell.length_a   1.000
_cell.length_b   1.000
_cell.length_c   1.000
_cell.angle_alpha   90.00
_cell.angle_beta   90.00
_cell.angle_gamma   90.00
#
_symmetry.space_group_name_H-M   'P 1'
#
loop_
_entity.id
_entity.type
_entity.pdbx_description
1 polymer ?
#
loop_
_entity_poly.entity_id
_entity_poly.type
_entity_poly.pdbx_seq_one_letter_code
_entity_poly.pdbx_strand_id
1 'polypeptide(L)'
;MIAFAIRSILAAGLLFLTVFSFYTGYWGWGIVLILLTAIVGATFIYNENLAFSLNHMRTGNQEKAKHYINKITHPQFLPRRQRAYVIYLQAMFNSQDIGHSKSEMLLRQAMALGLRRGHDKAMARLHLAGICAQTGRKTEALNLLAEAKKLDNTGMMKEQIKMMQAQLQNAPSKNQMRMAQMMGGRKKMPRMR
;
A
#
# COMPACT_ATOMS: atom_id res chain seq x y z
N MET A 1 -19.07 0.72 13.86
CA MET A 1 -20.22 1.67 13.88
C MET A 1 -20.40 2.35 15.23
N ILE A 2 -20.36 1.63 16.34
CA ILE A 2 -20.55 2.18 17.71
C ILE A 2 -19.51 3.28 18.03
N ALA A 3 -18.24 3.07 17.73
CA ALA A 3 -17.19 4.08 17.99
C ALA A 3 -17.40 5.39 17.19
N PHE A 4 -17.92 5.30 15.98
CA PHE A 4 -18.23 6.48 15.17
C PHE A 4 -19.42 7.25 15.74
N ALA A 5 -20.49 6.56 16.15
CA ALA A 5 -21.66 7.19 16.77
C ALA A 5 -21.30 7.89 18.10
N ILE A 6 -20.50 7.25 18.96
CA ILE A 6 -20.04 7.86 20.22
C ILE A 6 -19.23 9.11 19.95
N ARG A 7 -18.29 9.08 18.98
CA ARG A 7 -17.48 10.25 18.61
C ARG A 7 -18.32 11.39 18.06
N SER A 8 -19.33 11.08 17.23
CA SER A 8 -20.24 12.09 16.68
C SER A 8 -21.05 12.78 17.78
N ILE A 9 -21.56 12.00 18.75
CA ILE A 9 -22.30 12.54 19.89
C ILE A 9 -21.40 13.43 20.77
N LEU A 10 -20.15 12.98 21.05
CA LEU A 10 -19.18 13.77 21.80
C LEU A 10 -18.82 15.08 21.08
N ALA A 11 -18.58 15.01 19.76
CA ALA A 11 -18.25 16.20 18.97
C ALA A 11 -19.42 17.21 18.96
N ALA A 12 -20.66 16.73 18.78
CA ALA A 12 -21.85 17.57 18.82
C ALA A 12 -22.07 18.20 20.21
N GLY A 13 -21.86 17.44 21.29
CA GLY A 13 -21.95 17.94 22.66
C GLY A 13 -20.90 19.00 22.97
N LEU A 14 -19.64 18.79 22.53
CA LEU A 14 -18.58 19.76 22.70
C LEU A 14 -18.82 21.04 21.91
N LEU A 15 -19.34 20.95 20.68
CA LEU A 15 -19.74 22.12 19.89
C LEU A 15 -20.83 22.91 20.58
N PHE A 16 -21.86 22.23 21.07
CA PHE A 16 -22.94 22.88 21.81
C PHE A 16 -22.44 23.60 23.06
N LEU A 17 -21.60 22.95 23.87
CA LEU A 17 -20.98 23.57 25.06
C LEU A 17 -20.09 24.75 24.69
N THR A 18 -19.38 24.71 23.58
CA THR A 18 -18.55 25.79 23.08
C THR A 18 -19.42 27.03 22.79
N VAL A 19 -20.49 26.87 22.03
CA VAL A 19 -21.43 27.96 21.70
C VAL A 19 -22.08 28.51 22.96
N PHE A 20 -22.53 27.66 23.87
CA PHE A 20 -23.13 28.05 25.14
C PHE A 20 -22.16 28.82 26.03
N SER A 21 -20.88 28.46 26.12
CA SER A 21 -19.85 29.13 26.87
C SER A 21 -19.61 30.57 26.37
N PHE A 22 -19.60 30.77 25.05
CA PHE A 22 -19.50 32.11 24.47
C PHE A 22 -20.76 32.95 24.72
N TYR A 23 -21.96 32.34 24.66
CA TYR A 23 -23.19 33.02 24.94
C TYR A 23 -23.30 33.53 26.40
N THR A 24 -22.76 32.74 27.35
CA THR A 24 -22.76 33.09 28.78
C THR A 24 -21.58 34.00 29.18
N GLY A 25 -20.73 34.40 28.23
CA GLY A 25 -19.62 35.35 28.48
C GLY A 25 -18.37 34.71 29.08
N TYR A 26 -18.28 33.41 29.25
CA TYR A 26 -17.09 32.70 29.74
C TYR A 26 -16.07 32.43 28.62
N TRP A 27 -15.45 33.48 28.12
CA TRP A 27 -14.53 33.48 27.00
C TRP A 27 -13.34 32.50 27.16
N GLY A 28 -12.75 32.46 28.41
CA GLY A 28 -11.63 31.56 28.68
C GLY A 28 -11.99 30.08 28.53
N TRP A 29 -13.15 29.67 29.04
CA TRP A 29 -13.65 28.29 28.86
C TRP A 29 -14.03 28.01 27.41
N GLY A 30 -14.55 28.98 26.68
CA GLY A 30 -14.86 28.87 25.26
C GLY A 30 -13.64 28.51 24.43
N ILE A 31 -12.49 29.14 24.68
CA ILE A 31 -11.22 28.84 23.97
C ILE A 31 -10.75 27.39 24.24
N VAL A 32 -10.80 26.96 25.51
CA VAL A 32 -10.43 25.56 25.87
C VAL A 32 -11.33 24.55 25.18
N LEU A 33 -12.64 24.81 25.12
CA LEU A 33 -13.61 23.93 24.44
C LEU A 33 -13.38 23.87 22.93
N ILE A 34 -12.97 24.99 22.29
CA ILE A 34 -12.56 24.96 20.86
C ILE A 34 -11.38 24.03 20.64
N LEU A 35 -10.34 24.10 21.48
CA LEU A 35 -9.18 23.23 21.38
C LEU A 35 -9.56 21.75 21.56
N LEU A 36 -10.41 21.44 22.56
CA LEU A 36 -10.92 20.08 22.77
C LEU A 36 -11.74 19.59 21.56
N THR A 37 -12.61 20.44 21.02
CA THR A 37 -13.41 20.11 19.83
C THR A 37 -12.51 19.85 18.61
N ALA A 38 -11.44 20.63 18.44
CA ALA A 38 -10.45 20.43 17.38
C ALA A 38 -9.71 19.10 17.54
N ILE A 39 -9.33 18.72 18.76
CA ILE A 39 -8.70 17.42 19.05
C ILE A 39 -9.65 16.27 18.71
N VAL A 40 -10.92 16.35 19.16
CA VAL A 40 -11.93 15.33 18.82
C VAL A 40 -12.17 15.28 17.31
N GLY A 41 -12.27 16.44 16.64
CA GLY A 41 -12.35 16.52 15.18
C GLY A 41 -11.18 15.85 14.46
N ALA A 42 -9.96 16.02 14.97
CA ALA A 42 -8.78 15.37 14.41
C ALA A 42 -8.87 13.83 14.47
N THR A 43 -9.56 13.26 15.48
CA THR A 43 -9.75 11.79 15.57
C THR A 43 -10.61 11.23 14.45
N PHE A 44 -11.49 12.02 13.83
CA PHE A 44 -12.26 11.59 12.66
C PHE A 44 -11.41 11.45 11.40
N ILE A 45 -10.33 12.24 11.30
CA ILE A 45 -9.42 12.23 10.15
C ILE A 45 -8.52 10.99 10.19
N TYR A 46 -8.19 10.48 11.39
CA TYR A 46 -7.32 9.32 11.55
C TYR A 46 -8.11 8.01 11.52
N ASN A 47 -7.79 7.17 10.54
CA ASN A 47 -8.38 5.83 10.47
C ASN A 47 -7.63 4.86 11.40
N GLU A 48 -8.30 4.42 12.47
CA GLU A 48 -7.73 3.50 13.47
C GLU A 48 -7.27 2.17 12.85
N ASN A 49 -8.05 1.63 11.90
CA ASN A 49 -7.71 0.36 11.26
C ASN A 49 -6.38 0.45 10.49
N LEU A 50 -6.10 1.60 9.87
CA LEU A 50 -4.81 1.84 9.23
C LEU A 50 -3.68 1.88 10.26
N ALA A 51 -3.88 2.58 11.39
CA ALA A 51 -2.88 2.66 12.44
C ALA A 51 -2.59 1.29 13.06
N PHE A 52 -3.62 0.48 13.35
CA PHE A 52 -3.46 -0.90 13.85
C PHE A 52 -2.76 -1.80 12.82
N SER A 53 -3.12 -1.70 11.53
CA SER A 53 -2.44 -2.46 10.47
C SER A 53 -0.95 -2.13 10.41
N LEU A 54 -0.59 -0.85 10.42
CA LEU A 54 0.82 -0.41 10.40
C LEU A 54 1.59 -0.85 11.66
N ASN A 55 0.94 -0.83 12.84
CA ASN A 55 1.55 -1.30 14.07
C ASN A 55 1.81 -2.82 14.01
N HIS A 56 0.83 -3.61 13.54
CA HIS A 56 1.01 -5.06 13.38
C HIS A 56 2.04 -5.43 12.31
N MET A 57 2.21 -4.60 11.27
CA MET A 57 3.34 -4.76 10.34
C MET A 57 4.69 -4.60 11.02
N ARG A 58 4.83 -3.60 11.91
CA ARG A 58 6.08 -3.37 12.66
C ARG A 58 6.40 -4.50 13.64
N THR A 59 5.37 -5.12 14.21
CA THR A 59 5.52 -6.27 15.11
C THR A 59 5.64 -7.61 14.38
N GLY A 60 5.68 -7.60 13.02
CA GLY A 60 5.81 -8.81 12.20
C GLY A 60 4.54 -9.65 12.05
N ASN A 61 3.41 -9.21 12.62
CA ASN A 61 2.16 -9.95 12.55
C ASN A 61 1.35 -9.58 11.29
N GLN A 62 1.72 -10.21 10.17
CA GLN A 62 1.14 -9.91 8.86
C GLN A 62 -0.36 -10.28 8.76
N GLU A 63 -0.79 -11.37 9.41
CA GLU A 63 -2.18 -11.81 9.40
C GLU A 63 -3.12 -10.76 10.03
N LYS A 64 -2.75 -10.26 11.21
CA LYS A 64 -3.51 -9.20 11.86
C LYS A 64 -3.47 -7.89 11.05
N ALA A 65 -2.32 -7.56 10.47
CA ALA A 65 -2.20 -6.39 9.61
C ALA A 65 -3.15 -6.49 8.40
N LYS A 66 -3.18 -7.65 7.70
CA LYS A 66 -4.12 -7.95 6.60
C LYS A 66 -5.58 -7.82 7.04
N HIS A 67 -5.91 -8.36 8.22
CA HIS A 67 -7.28 -8.29 8.75
C HIS A 67 -7.75 -6.85 8.97
N TYR A 68 -6.92 -6.00 9.61
CA TYR A 68 -7.29 -4.60 9.87
C TYR A 68 -7.37 -3.76 8.59
N ILE A 69 -6.46 -3.96 7.64
CA ILE A 69 -6.49 -3.19 6.39
C ILE A 69 -7.69 -3.55 5.52
N ASN A 70 -8.13 -4.81 5.53
CA ASN A 70 -9.28 -5.27 4.76
C ASN A 70 -10.63 -4.82 5.37
N LYS A 71 -10.66 -4.39 6.64
CA LYS A 71 -11.85 -3.71 7.22
C LYS A 71 -12.13 -2.35 6.58
N ILE A 72 -11.14 -1.77 5.88
CA ILE A 72 -11.32 -0.48 5.22
C ILE A 72 -11.90 -0.73 3.82
N THR A 73 -13.23 -0.74 3.71
CA THR A 73 -13.94 -1.01 2.45
C THR A 73 -13.97 0.20 1.52
N HIS A 74 -13.95 1.42 2.06
CA HIS A 74 -14.09 2.67 1.30
C HIS A 74 -12.88 3.60 1.47
N PRO A 75 -11.74 3.31 0.84
CA PRO A 75 -10.53 4.14 0.97
C PRO A 75 -10.70 5.53 0.33
N GLN A 76 -11.69 5.72 -0.54
CA GLN A 76 -11.96 6.99 -1.22
C GLN A 76 -12.34 8.15 -0.28
N PHE A 77 -12.94 7.84 0.88
CA PHE A 77 -13.32 8.84 1.89
C PHE A 77 -12.16 9.24 2.82
N LEU A 78 -11.02 8.58 2.69
CA LEU A 78 -9.85 8.89 3.50
C LEU A 78 -9.04 10.06 2.89
N PRO A 79 -8.36 10.85 3.73
CA PRO A 79 -7.41 11.83 3.26
C PRO A 79 -6.40 11.22 2.28
N ARG A 80 -5.98 11.98 1.26
CA ARG A 80 -5.13 11.50 0.16
C ARG A 80 -3.93 10.66 0.64
N ARG A 81 -3.29 11.06 1.72
CA ARG A 81 -2.12 10.35 2.28
C ARG A 81 -2.49 8.99 2.84
N GLN A 82 -3.55 8.90 3.64
CA GLN A 82 -4.02 7.63 4.22
C GLN A 82 -4.56 6.71 3.13
N ARG A 83 -5.30 7.24 2.17
CA ARG A 83 -5.79 6.52 1.00
C ARG A 83 -4.65 5.84 0.24
N ALA A 84 -3.53 6.55 0.00
CA ALA A 84 -2.36 5.99 -0.66
C ALA A 84 -1.83 4.75 0.08
N TYR A 85 -1.69 4.85 1.41
CA TYR A 85 -1.22 3.73 2.24
C TYR A 85 -2.20 2.57 2.30
N VAL A 86 -3.50 2.83 2.41
CA VAL A 86 -4.53 1.77 2.41
C VAL A 86 -4.49 0.99 1.10
N ILE A 87 -4.51 1.69 -0.04
CA ILE A 87 -4.46 1.06 -1.36
C ILE A 87 -3.16 0.27 -1.53
N TYR A 88 -2.03 0.82 -1.10
CA TYR A 88 -0.73 0.14 -1.13
C TYR A 88 -0.75 -1.17 -0.32
N LEU A 89 -1.21 -1.13 0.94
CA LEU A 89 -1.26 -2.29 1.82
C LEU A 89 -2.27 -3.34 1.33
N GLN A 90 -3.44 -2.91 0.84
CA GLN A 90 -4.41 -3.82 0.23
C GLN A 90 -3.85 -4.52 -1.00
N ALA A 91 -3.13 -3.80 -1.87
CA ALA A 91 -2.48 -4.39 -3.03
C ALA A 91 -1.38 -5.39 -2.62
N MET A 92 -0.61 -5.08 -1.59
CA MET A 92 0.48 -5.93 -1.10
C MET A 92 -0.05 -7.22 -0.46
N PHE A 93 -0.98 -7.10 0.50
CA PHE A 93 -1.48 -8.26 1.24
C PHE A 93 -2.41 -9.17 0.44
N ASN A 94 -3.16 -8.60 -0.50
CA ASN A 94 -4.15 -9.35 -1.27
C ASN A 94 -3.66 -9.67 -2.70
N SER A 95 -2.37 -9.50 -3.00
CA SER A 95 -1.81 -9.69 -4.35
C SER A 95 -2.12 -11.06 -4.95
N GLN A 96 -2.18 -12.09 -4.13
CA GLN A 96 -2.53 -13.46 -4.56
C GLN A 96 -4.03 -13.61 -4.81
N ASP A 97 -4.86 -12.98 -3.99
CA ASP A 97 -6.33 -13.12 -4.04
C ASP A 97 -6.95 -12.30 -5.18
N ILE A 98 -6.41 -11.09 -5.43
CA ILE A 98 -6.97 -10.15 -6.42
C ILE A 98 -6.36 -10.28 -7.83
N GLY A 99 -5.30 -11.09 -7.96
CA GLY A 99 -4.56 -11.29 -9.20
C GLY A 99 -3.58 -10.16 -9.56
N HIS A 100 -2.62 -10.49 -10.42
CA HIS A 100 -1.48 -9.61 -10.73
C HIS A 100 -1.90 -8.29 -11.39
N SER A 101 -2.86 -8.30 -12.32
CA SER A 101 -3.30 -7.10 -13.04
C SER A 101 -3.94 -6.08 -12.11
N LYS A 102 -4.83 -6.52 -11.22
CA LYS A 102 -5.49 -5.63 -10.26
C LYS A 102 -4.53 -5.13 -9.19
N SER A 103 -3.62 -5.99 -8.71
CA SER A 103 -2.59 -5.60 -7.76
C SER A 103 -1.64 -4.55 -8.36
N GLU A 104 -1.23 -4.71 -9.62
CA GLU A 104 -0.44 -3.72 -10.35
C GLU A 104 -1.13 -2.36 -10.45
N MET A 105 -2.41 -2.36 -10.85
CA MET A 105 -3.21 -1.13 -10.94
C MET A 105 -3.25 -0.40 -9.59
N LEU A 106 -3.53 -1.12 -8.51
CA LEU A 106 -3.59 -0.54 -7.16
C LEU A 106 -2.24 0.00 -6.69
N LEU A 107 -1.13 -0.72 -6.95
CA LEU A 107 0.22 -0.25 -6.61
C LEU A 107 0.57 1.04 -7.37
N ARG A 108 0.28 1.11 -8.68
CA ARG A 108 0.47 2.32 -9.49
C ARG A 108 -0.38 3.48 -8.97
N GLN A 109 -1.64 3.22 -8.62
CA GLN A 109 -2.54 4.20 -8.02
C GLN A 109 -2.01 4.72 -6.67
N ALA A 110 -1.53 3.84 -5.80
CA ALA A 110 -0.94 4.22 -4.52
C ALA A 110 0.30 5.11 -4.69
N MET A 111 1.16 4.79 -5.67
CA MET A 111 2.33 5.62 -6.00
C MET A 111 1.94 6.99 -6.56
N ALA A 112 0.91 7.07 -7.41
CA ALA A 112 0.39 8.32 -7.97
C ALA A 112 -0.25 9.22 -6.91
N LEU A 113 -0.91 8.63 -5.90
CA LEU A 113 -1.43 9.36 -4.74
C LEU A 113 -0.33 9.92 -3.85
N GLY A 114 0.85 9.31 -3.86
CA GLY A 114 2.06 9.75 -3.16
C GLY A 114 2.27 9.07 -1.81
N LEU A 115 3.08 8.02 -1.79
CA LEU A 115 3.64 7.43 -0.59
C LEU A 115 4.69 8.40 -0.01
N ARG A 116 4.70 8.60 1.31
CA ARG A 116 5.56 9.62 1.92
C ARG A 116 7.00 9.14 2.10
N ARG A 117 7.17 7.92 2.63
CA ARG A 117 8.49 7.40 3.00
C ARG A 117 9.20 6.82 1.78
N GLY A 118 10.51 7.08 1.66
CA GLY A 118 11.35 6.48 0.62
C GLY A 118 11.31 4.96 0.64
N HIS A 119 11.38 4.37 1.84
CA HIS A 119 11.27 2.93 2.05
C HIS A 119 9.95 2.34 1.48
N ASP A 120 8.80 2.98 1.76
CA ASP A 120 7.50 2.48 1.27
C ASP A 120 7.41 2.61 -0.26
N LYS A 121 7.99 3.67 -0.84
CA LYS A 121 8.10 3.84 -2.29
C LYS A 121 8.98 2.76 -2.93
N ALA A 122 10.09 2.43 -2.28
CA ALA A 122 11.00 1.39 -2.74
C ALA A 122 10.34 0.02 -2.67
N MET A 123 9.63 -0.28 -1.58
CA MET A 123 8.88 -1.52 -1.39
C MET A 123 7.75 -1.67 -2.43
N ALA A 124 7.00 -0.60 -2.70
CA ALA A 124 5.95 -0.62 -3.73
C ALA A 124 6.52 -0.93 -5.12
N ARG A 125 7.69 -0.34 -5.47
CA ARG A 125 8.38 -0.64 -6.73
C ARG A 125 8.93 -2.05 -6.78
N LEU A 126 9.42 -2.57 -5.67
CA LEU A 126 9.89 -3.95 -5.57
C LEU A 126 8.75 -4.94 -5.82
N HIS A 127 7.59 -4.72 -5.19
CA HIS A 127 6.40 -5.54 -5.45
C HIS A 127 5.94 -5.44 -6.92
N LEU A 128 5.93 -4.23 -7.47
CA LEU A 128 5.56 -4.01 -8.88
C LEU A 128 6.54 -4.70 -9.82
N ALA A 129 7.84 -4.65 -9.52
CA ALA A 129 8.87 -5.39 -10.27
C ALA A 129 8.63 -6.90 -10.22
N GLY A 130 8.22 -7.44 -9.08
CA GLY A 130 7.83 -8.85 -8.93
C GLY A 130 6.67 -9.23 -9.84
N ILE A 131 5.62 -8.39 -9.90
CA ILE A 131 4.47 -8.61 -10.79
C ILE A 131 4.92 -8.53 -12.26
N CYS A 132 5.73 -7.53 -12.62
CA CYS A 132 6.26 -7.40 -13.99
C CYS A 132 7.14 -8.59 -14.38
N ALA A 133 7.93 -9.12 -13.44
CA ALA A 133 8.74 -10.32 -13.65
C ALA A 133 7.86 -11.54 -13.96
N GLN A 134 6.83 -11.77 -13.16
CA GLN A 134 5.88 -12.89 -13.35
C GLN A 134 5.06 -12.78 -14.64
N THR A 135 4.77 -11.56 -15.09
CA THR A 135 4.07 -11.28 -16.35
C THR A 135 5.00 -11.22 -17.58
N GLY A 136 6.30 -11.52 -17.41
CA GLY A 136 7.27 -11.57 -18.49
C GLY A 136 7.77 -10.22 -19.01
N ARG A 137 7.48 -9.12 -18.28
CA ARG A 137 7.95 -7.75 -18.59
C ARG A 137 9.32 -7.47 -17.96
N LYS A 138 10.34 -8.21 -18.41
CA LYS A 138 11.70 -8.22 -17.84
C LYS A 138 12.35 -6.82 -17.79
N THR A 139 12.27 -6.06 -18.88
CA THR A 139 12.86 -4.71 -18.97
C THR A 139 12.24 -3.74 -17.98
N GLU A 140 10.90 -3.73 -17.87
CA GLU A 140 10.18 -2.91 -16.92
C GLU A 140 10.52 -3.31 -15.47
N ALA A 141 10.57 -4.60 -15.18
CA ALA A 141 10.96 -5.11 -13.87
C ALA A 141 12.36 -4.64 -13.46
N LEU A 142 13.35 -4.71 -14.36
CA LEU A 142 14.71 -4.23 -14.09
C LEU A 142 14.78 -2.71 -13.84
N ASN A 143 14.00 -1.92 -14.58
CA ASN A 143 13.91 -0.47 -14.36
C ASN A 143 13.31 -0.16 -12.99
N LEU A 144 12.23 -0.83 -12.62
CA LEU A 144 11.59 -0.67 -11.31
C LEU A 144 12.53 -1.06 -10.16
N LEU A 145 13.33 -2.12 -10.31
CA LEU A 145 14.35 -2.51 -9.34
C LEU A 145 15.46 -1.48 -9.20
N ALA A 146 15.89 -0.87 -10.32
CA ALA A 146 16.88 0.21 -10.29
C ALA A 146 16.34 1.46 -9.57
N GLU A 147 15.06 1.80 -9.79
CA GLU A 147 14.40 2.88 -9.06
C GLU A 147 14.22 2.56 -7.57
N ALA A 148 13.81 1.31 -7.24
CA ALA A 148 13.69 0.87 -5.85
C ALA A 148 15.03 1.00 -5.10
N LYS A 149 16.14 0.60 -5.75
CA LYS A 149 17.50 0.73 -5.20
C LYS A 149 17.88 2.17 -4.88
N LYS A 150 17.50 3.13 -5.75
CA LYS A 150 17.75 4.57 -5.52
C LYS A 150 16.99 5.13 -4.33
N LEU A 151 15.82 4.58 -4.03
CA LEU A 151 14.94 5.03 -2.95
C LEU A 151 15.19 4.36 -1.61
N ASP A 152 15.89 3.23 -1.60
CA ASP A 152 16.26 2.49 -0.40
C ASP A 152 17.50 3.11 0.27
N ASN A 153 17.28 4.21 0.98
CA ASN A 153 18.33 4.90 1.73
C ASN A 153 18.86 4.07 2.91
N THR A 154 18.07 3.11 3.38
CA THR A 154 18.42 2.26 4.55
C THR A 154 19.20 1.02 4.16
N GLY A 155 19.20 0.65 2.89
CA GLY A 155 19.83 -0.57 2.39
C GLY A 155 19.12 -1.87 2.81
N MET A 156 17.98 -1.79 3.49
CA MET A 156 17.25 -2.96 3.99
C MET A 156 16.77 -3.89 2.88
N MET A 157 16.52 -3.35 1.68
CA MET A 157 16.04 -4.13 0.53
C MET A 157 17.15 -4.50 -0.45
N LYS A 158 18.41 -4.10 -0.17
CA LYS A 158 19.53 -4.27 -1.09
C LYS A 158 19.73 -5.73 -1.53
N GLU A 159 19.71 -6.65 -0.58
CA GLU A 159 19.87 -8.09 -0.85
C GLU A 159 18.69 -8.63 -1.69
N GLN A 160 17.47 -8.26 -1.34
CA GLN A 160 16.26 -8.70 -2.07
C GLN A 160 16.24 -8.17 -3.50
N ILE A 161 16.62 -6.90 -3.70
CA ILE A 161 16.75 -6.29 -5.02
C ILE A 161 17.83 -7.02 -5.83
N LYS A 162 18.99 -7.29 -5.23
CA LYS A 162 20.10 -7.99 -5.89
C LYS A 162 19.69 -9.41 -6.32
N MET A 163 19.05 -10.16 -5.43
CA MET A 163 18.56 -11.51 -5.75
C MET A 163 17.57 -11.49 -6.90
N MET A 164 16.59 -10.58 -6.88
CA MET A 164 15.60 -10.47 -7.94
C MET A 164 16.22 -10.02 -9.28
N GLN A 165 17.22 -9.11 -9.25
CA GLN A 165 17.96 -8.74 -10.45
C GLN A 165 18.72 -9.92 -11.05
N ALA A 166 19.41 -10.71 -10.23
CA ALA A 166 20.13 -11.90 -10.68
C ALA A 166 19.17 -12.95 -11.28
N GLN A 167 18.03 -13.20 -10.64
CA GLN A 167 17.00 -14.11 -11.19
C GLN A 167 16.49 -13.64 -12.55
N LEU A 168 16.22 -12.34 -12.70
CA LEU A 168 15.75 -11.78 -13.96
C LEU A 168 16.83 -11.83 -15.05
N GLN A 169 18.09 -11.59 -14.72
CA GLN A 169 19.20 -11.67 -15.68
C GLN A 169 19.35 -13.09 -16.21
N ASN A 170 19.27 -14.09 -15.35
CA ASN A 170 19.41 -15.49 -15.68
C ASN A 170 18.15 -16.10 -16.34
N ALA A 171 16.99 -15.47 -16.19
CA ALA A 171 15.75 -15.93 -16.82
C ALA A 171 15.82 -15.72 -18.34
N PRO A 172 15.53 -16.76 -19.16
CA PRO A 172 15.52 -16.63 -20.62
C PRO A 172 14.49 -15.58 -21.05
N SER A 173 14.86 -14.75 -22.01
CA SER A 173 13.94 -13.75 -22.54
C SER A 173 12.81 -14.41 -23.30
N LYS A 174 11.65 -13.72 -23.41
CA LYS A 174 10.48 -14.23 -24.15
C LYS A 174 10.82 -14.64 -25.60
N ASN A 175 11.77 -13.93 -26.22
CA ASN A 175 12.27 -14.25 -27.55
C ASN A 175 13.15 -15.51 -27.56
N GLN A 176 13.98 -15.70 -26.54
CA GLN A 176 14.78 -16.92 -26.39
C GLN A 176 13.91 -18.15 -26.15
N MET A 177 12.84 -18.04 -25.34
CA MET A 177 11.87 -19.13 -25.17
C MET A 177 11.14 -19.47 -26.48
N ARG A 178 10.73 -18.45 -27.26
CA ARG A 178 10.12 -18.67 -28.58
C ARG A 178 11.08 -19.33 -29.54
N MET A 179 12.35 -18.89 -29.60
CA MET A 179 13.37 -19.53 -30.42
C MET A 179 13.64 -20.98 -29.99
N ALA A 180 13.72 -21.25 -28.68
CA ALA A 180 13.90 -22.57 -28.14
C ALA A 180 12.73 -23.51 -28.51
N GLN A 181 11.49 -22.98 -28.45
CA GLN A 181 10.30 -23.73 -28.92
C GLN A 181 10.33 -24.01 -30.44
N MET A 182 10.74 -23.04 -31.25
CA MET A 182 10.88 -23.23 -32.70
C MET A 182 12.01 -24.22 -33.06
N MET A 183 13.12 -24.22 -32.33
CA MET A 183 14.23 -25.14 -32.51
C MET A 183 13.93 -26.55 -31.95
N GLY A 184 13.20 -26.63 -30.83
CA GLY A 184 12.81 -27.90 -30.19
C GLY A 184 11.78 -28.70 -30.97
N GLY A 185 10.97 -28.05 -31.83
CA GLY A 185 9.96 -28.73 -32.67
C GLY A 185 10.49 -29.51 -33.87
N ARG A 186 11.80 -29.51 -34.14
CA ARG A 186 12.42 -30.18 -35.28
C ARG A 186 13.12 -31.50 -34.94
N LYS A 187 12.76 -32.20 -33.87
CA LYS A 187 13.16 -33.59 -33.72
C LYS A 187 12.28 -34.45 -34.65
N LYS A 188 12.81 -34.72 -35.87
CA LYS A 188 12.28 -35.77 -36.75
C LYS A 188 12.23 -37.08 -35.96
N MET A 189 11.02 -37.63 -35.78
CA MET A 189 10.90 -39.04 -35.39
C MET A 189 11.60 -39.93 -36.43
N PRO A 190 12.50 -40.84 -36.03
CA PRO A 190 13.01 -41.81 -36.95
C PRO A 190 11.84 -42.70 -37.38
N ARG A 191 11.59 -42.77 -38.70
CA ARG A 191 10.70 -43.79 -39.28
C ARG A 191 11.29 -45.15 -38.99
N MET A 192 10.63 -45.92 -38.12
CA MET A 192 10.86 -47.35 -38.04
C MET A 192 10.36 -47.96 -39.34
N ARG A 193 11.26 -48.64 -40.04
CA ARG A 193 10.97 -49.64 -41.12
C ARG A 193 10.74 -50.94 -40.45
#